data_043a5eb1a2799980e143902f8501ec05
#
_entry.id   043a5eb1a2799980e143902f8501ec05
#
_cell.length_a   1.000
_cell.length_b   1.000
_cell.length_c   1.000
_cell.angle_alpha   90.00
_cell.angle_beta   90.00
_cell.angle_gamma   90.00
#
_symmetry.space_group_name_H-M   'P 1'
#
loop_
_entity.id
_entity.type
_entity.pdbx_description
1 polymer ?
#
loop_
_entity_poly.entity_id
_entity_poly.type
_entity_poly.pdbx_seq_one_letter_code
_entity_poly.pdbx_strand_id
1 'polypeptide(L)'
;GITVDQAERLTTDKGEWLLYRAHVKGESTEALLPNMVATSLAKLPIPKLMRWGASDVHFVRPVHTVTLLLGDKVIPATILGIQSDRVIRGHRFMGEPEFTIDNADQYPEILRERGKVIADYEERKAKIKADAEEAARKIGGNADLSESLLEEVASLVEWPVVLTAKFEEKFLAV
;
A
#
# COMPACT_ATOMS: atom_id res chain seq x y z
N GLY A 1 -16.27 35.06 -12.34
CA GLY A 1 -15.65 36.30 -11.83
C GLY A 1 -16.57 36.98 -10.84
N ILE A 2 -16.03 37.68 -9.87
CA ILE A 2 -16.77 38.53 -8.91
C ILE A 2 -16.60 39.99 -9.28
N THR A 3 -17.53 40.83 -8.86
CA THR A 3 -17.41 42.29 -8.95
C THR A 3 -16.84 42.86 -7.67
N VAL A 4 -16.31 44.10 -7.76
CA VAL A 4 -15.72 44.78 -6.58
C VAL A 4 -16.74 44.97 -5.46
N ASP A 5 -18.03 45.18 -5.83
CA ASP A 5 -19.13 45.36 -4.86
C ASP A 5 -19.44 44.09 -4.04
N GLN A 6 -18.94 42.92 -4.48
CA GLN A 6 -19.10 41.66 -3.77
C GLN A 6 -17.93 41.37 -2.83
N ALA A 7 -16.92 42.22 -2.80
CA ALA A 7 -15.75 42.07 -1.95
C ALA A 7 -15.87 42.97 -0.70
N GLU A 8 -15.44 42.42 0.42
CA GLU A 8 -15.28 43.15 1.67
C GLU A 8 -13.97 43.96 1.64
N ARG A 9 -13.93 45.11 2.34
CA ARG A 9 -12.69 45.82 2.54
C ARG A 9 -12.01 45.35 3.83
N LEU A 10 -10.78 44.87 3.68
CA LEU A 10 -9.92 44.49 4.79
C LEU A 10 -8.85 45.57 4.99
N THR A 11 -8.91 46.27 6.09
CA THR A 11 -7.89 47.26 6.47
C THR A 11 -6.82 46.58 7.33
N THR A 12 -5.57 46.74 6.94
CA THR A 12 -4.40 46.23 7.66
C THR A 12 -3.39 47.38 7.86
N ASP A 13 -2.37 47.17 8.65
CA ASP A 13 -1.28 48.17 8.86
C ASP A 13 -0.53 48.52 7.55
N LYS A 14 -0.70 47.69 6.50
CA LYS A 14 -0.07 47.86 5.19
C LYS A 14 -1.01 48.46 4.14
N GLY A 15 -2.24 48.83 4.50
CA GLY A 15 -3.22 49.40 3.60
C GLY A 15 -4.57 48.69 3.55
N GLU A 16 -5.42 49.08 2.62
CA GLU A 16 -6.73 48.47 2.35
C GLU A 16 -6.63 47.45 1.23
N TRP A 17 -7.27 46.29 1.43
CA TRP A 17 -7.31 45.17 0.50
C TRP A 17 -8.76 44.78 0.24
N LEU A 18 -9.01 44.20 -0.93
CA LEU A 18 -10.30 43.58 -1.22
C LEU A 18 -10.26 42.11 -0.80
N LEU A 19 -11.17 41.73 0.08
CA LEU A 19 -11.33 40.35 0.57
C LEU A 19 -12.65 39.76 0.04
N TYR A 20 -12.58 38.64 -0.63
CA TYR A 20 -13.74 37.88 -1.00
C TYR A 20 -13.77 36.53 -0.29
N ARG A 21 -14.84 36.29 0.46
CA ARG A 21 -15.07 35.01 1.15
C ARG A 21 -15.99 34.14 0.30
N ALA A 22 -15.41 33.20 -0.41
CA ALA A 22 -16.18 32.23 -1.17
C ALA A 22 -16.52 31.01 -0.31
N HIS A 23 -17.78 30.61 -0.32
CA HIS A 23 -18.17 29.29 0.19
C HIS A 23 -18.26 28.33 -0.99
N VAL A 24 -17.27 27.42 -1.06
CA VAL A 24 -17.25 26.38 -2.08
C VAL A 24 -17.75 25.10 -1.44
N LYS A 25 -18.85 24.55 -1.97
CA LYS A 25 -19.36 23.24 -1.52
C LYS A 25 -18.35 22.17 -1.90
N GLY A 26 -17.91 21.39 -0.91
CA GLY A 26 -17.04 20.22 -1.15
C GLY A 26 -17.78 19.10 -1.86
N GLU A 27 -17.02 18.22 -2.48
CA GLU A 27 -17.53 16.97 -3.03
C GLU A 27 -17.44 15.85 -1.97
N SER A 28 -18.26 14.81 -2.14
CA SER A 28 -18.18 13.66 -1.21
C SER A 28 -16.90 12.85 -1.44
N THR A 29 -16.42 12.20 -0.38
CA THR A 29 -15.24 11.32 -0.48
C THR A 29 -15.46 10.20 -1.49
N GLU A 30 -16.66 9.64 -1.54
CA GLU A 30 -17.02 8.60 -2.52
C GLU A 30 -16.84 9.08 -3.98
N ALA A 31 -17.20 10.32 -4.26
CA ALA A 31 -17.06 10.89 -5.60
C ALA A 31 -15.60 11.16 -5.98
N LEU A 32 -14.76 11.52 -4.99
CA LEU A 32 -13.36 11.90 -5.21
C LEU A 32 -12.41 10.69 -5.27
N LEU A 33 -12.65 9.66 -4.48
CA LEU A 33 -11.74 8.51 -4.30
C LEU A 33 -11.31 7.84 -5.62
N PRO A 34 -12.21 7.52 -6.57
CA PRO A 34 -11.80 6.86 -7.81
C PRO A 34 -10.73 7.62 -8.58
N ASN A 35 -10.92 8.93 -8.72
CA ASN A 35 -9.95 9.78 -9.42
C ASN A 35 -8.66 10.00 -8.63
N MET A 36 -8.77 10.13 -7.30
CA MET A 36 -7.60 10.27 -6.43
C MET A 36 -6.71 9.03 -6.51
N VAL A 37 -7.28 7.83 -6.43
CA VAL A 37 -6.54 6.56 -6.54
C VAL A 37 -5.89 6.44 -7.92
N ALA A 38 -6.65 6.64 -9.00
CA ALA A 38 -6.13 6.55 -10.36
C ALA A 38 -4.97 7.53 -10.59
N THR A 39 -5.13 8.78 -10.14
CA THR A 39 -4.10 9.82 -10.25
C THR A 39 -2.86 9.49 -9.43
N SER A 40 -3.04 8.96 -8.21
CA SER A 40 -1.92 8.57 -7.34
C SER A 40 -1.13 7.43 -7.95
N LEU A 41 -1.78 6.39 -8.46
CA LEU A 41 -1.12 5.28 -9.15
C LEU A 41 -0.34 5.74 -10.40
N ALA A 42 -0.91 6.66 -11.17
CA ALA A 42 -0.24 7.21 -12.35
C ALA A 42 1.01 8.06 -12.01
N LYS A 43 1.10 8.59 -10.80
CA LYS A 43 2.22 9.40 -10.32
C LYS A 43 3.29 8.62 -9.55
N LEU A 44 3.09 7.32 -9.34
CA LEU A 44 4.11 6.51 -8.68
C LEU A 44 5.41 6.51 -9.50
N PRO A 45 6.57 6.67 -8.86
CA PRO A 45 7.87 6.65 -9.54
C PRO A 45 8.29 5.23 -9.90
N ILE A 46 7.59 4.61 -10.84
CA ILE A 46 7.85 3.24 -11.30
C ILE A 46 8.87 3.29 -12.46
N PRO A 47 10.09 2.76 -12.27
CA PRO A 47 11.14 2.81 -13.29
C PRO A 47 10.76 2.07 -14.58
N LYS A 48 10.01 0.97 -14.45
CA LYS A 48 9.59 0.16 -15.60
C LYS A 48 8.18 -0.39 -15.37
N LEU A 49 7.29 -0.05 -16.27
CA LEU A 49 5.93 -0.58 -16.32
C LEU A 49 5.89 -1.83 -17.20
N MET A 50 5.04 -2.78 -16.86
CA MET A 50 4.71 -3.92 -17.71
C MET A 50 3.25 -3.88 -18.11
N ARG A 51 2.98 -4.37 -19.31
CA ARG A 51 1.65 -4.68 -19.82
C ARG A 51 1.40 -6.18 -19.70
N TRP A 52 0.16 -6.58 -19.46
CA TRP A 52 -0.21 -7.99 -19.39
C TRP A 52 -1.53 -8.27 -20.11
N GLY A 53 -1.70 -9.51 -20.54
CA GLY A 53 -2.89 -9.95 -21.27
C GLY A 53 -3.08 -9.19 -22.58
N ALA A 54 -4.34 -8.97 -22.96
CA ALA A 54 -4.74 -8.25 -24.17
C ALA A 54 -5.10 -6.78 -23.93
N SER A 55 -4.97 -6.27 -22.70
CA SER A 55 -5.30 -4.89 -22.34
C SER A 55 -4.12 -3.93 -22.57
N ASP A 56 -4.41 -2.64 -22.63
CA ASP A 56 -3.40 -1.58 -22.68
C ASP A 56 -3.03 -1.04 -21.29
N VAL A 57 -3.47 -1.72 -20.23
CA VAL A 57 -3.14 -1.35 -18.86
C VAL A 57 -1.69 -1.67 -18.55
N HIS A 58 -1.02 -0.71 -17.89
CA HIS A 58 0.37 -0.83 -17.47
C HIS A 58 0.48 -0.60 -15.98
N PHE A 59 1.23 -1.45 -15.29
CA PHE A 59 1.60 -1.26 -13.89
C PHE A 59 2.91 -2.01 -13.59
N VAL A 60 3.39 -1.96 -12.35
CA VAL A 60 4.63 -2.64 -11.95
C VAL A 60 4.51 -4.16 -12.01
N ARG A 61 3.32 -4.69 -11.76
CA ARG A 61 2.97 -6.13 -11.85
C ARG A 61 1.51 -6.29 -12.27
N PRO A 62 1.11 -7.45 -12.83
CA PRO A 62 -0.29 -7.75 -13.10
C PRO A 62 -1.15 -7.64 -11.84
N VAL A 63 -2.26 -6.91 -11.96
CA VAL A 63 -3.25 -6.73 -10.88
C VAL A 63 -4.45 -7.60 -11.17
N HIS A 64 -4.96 -8.30 -10.17
CA HIS A 64 -6.08 -9.23 -10.30
C HIS A 64 -7.32 -8.81 -9.51
N THR A 65 -7.13 -8.04 -8.44
CA THR A 65 -8.21 -7.52 -7.60
C THR A 65 -7.93 -6.07 -7.23
N VAL A 66 -8.98 -5.31 -7.07
CA VAL A 66 -8.94 -3.95 -6.51
C VAL A 66 -9.95 -3.88 -5.40
N THR A 67 -9.48 -3.75 -4.18
CA THR A 67 -10.33 -3.58 -2.99
C THR A 67 -10.38 -2.09 -2.66
N LEU A 68 -11.58 -1.50 -2.73
CA LEU A 68 -11.77 -0.07 -2.46
C LEU A 68 -13.02 0.15 -1.63
N LEU A 69 -12.83 0.36 -0.34
CA LEU A 69 -13.90 0.60 0.61
C LEU A 69 -13.71 1.94 1.34
N LEU A 70 -14.83 2.53 1.72
CA LEU A 70 -14.91 3.63 2.69
C LEU A 70 -15.84 3.17 3.83
N GLY A 71 -15.26 2.81 4.97
CA GLY A 71 -15.98 2.09 6.00
C GLY A 71 -16.47 0.74 5.48
N ASP A 72 -17.78 0.53 5.49
CA ASP A 72 -18.46 -0.69 5.01
C ASP A 72 -18.89 -0.62 3.53
N LYS A 73 -18.72 0.53 2.88
CA LYS A 73 -19.17 0.74 1.50
C LYS A 73 -18.08 0.48 0.49
N VAL A 74 -18.38 -0.35 -0.50
CA VAL A 74 -17.56 -0.46 -1.71
C VAL A 74 -17.74 0.81 -2.54
N ILE A 75 -16.65 1.45 -2.89
CA ILE A 75 -16.64 2.61 -3.78
C ILE A 75 -16.49 2.11 -5.21
N PRO A 76 -17.53 2.28 -6.06
CA PRO A 76 -17.46 1.82 -7.44
C PRO A 76 -16.39 2.56 -8.23
N ALA A 77 -15.41 1.84 -8.74
CA ALA A 77 -14.33 2.39 -9.56
C ALA A 77 -13.77 1.33 -10.50
N THR A 78 -13.24 1.76 -11.63
CA THR A 78 -12.41 0.91 -12.50
C THR A 78 -10.97 1.37 -12.39
N ILE A 79 -10.15 0.61 -11.69
CA ILE A 79 -8.74 0.92 -11.45
C ILE A 79 -7.88 -0.15 -12.13
N LEU A 80 -6.93 0.27 -12.97
CA LEU A 80 -6.08 -0.62 -13.75
C LEU A 80 -6.89 -1.69 -14.55
N GLY A 81 -8.06 -1.29 -15.06
CA GLY A 81 -8.94 -2.16 -15.83
C GLY A 81 -9.78 -3.14 -15.01
N ILE A 82 -9.72 -3.06 -13.67
CA ILE A 82 -10.44 -3.95 -12.75
C ILE A 82 -11.48 -3.17 -11.97
N GLN A 83 -12.68 -3.72 -11.87
CA GLN A 83 -13.73 -3.18 -11.03
C GLN A 83 -13.38 -3.38 -9.55
N SER A 84 -13.54 -2.32 -8.77
CA SER A 84 -13.38 -2.37 -7.33
C SER A 84 -14.45 -3.24 -6.68
N ASP A 85 -14.05 -3.97 -5.65
CA ASP A 85 -14.92 -4.83 -4.86
C ASP A 85 -14.40 -4.89 -3.42
N ARG A 86 -15.01 -5.72 -2.59
CA ARG A 86 -14.57 -6.09 -1.22
C ARG A 86 -13.82 -7.41 -1.17
N VAL A 87 -13.55 -8.01 -2.32
CA VAL A 87 -12.84 -9.28 -2.44
C VAL A 87 -11.34 -9.06 -2.27
N ILE A 88 -10.73 -9.91 -1.45
CA ILE A 88 -9.28 -9.96 -1.20
C ILE A 88 -8.77 -11.35 -1.56
N ARG A 89 -7.58 -11.41 -2.11
CA ARG A 89 -6.82 -12.64 -2.31
C ARG A 89 -5.67 -12.69 -1.30
N GLY A 90 -5.55 -13.85 -0.65
CA GLY A 90 -4.46 -14.12 0.27
C GLY A 90 -3.17 -14.58 -0.42
N HIS A 91 -2.18 -14.90 0.40
CA HIS A 91 -0.92 -15.49 -0.04
C HIS A 91 -1.19 -16.77 -0.84
N ARG A 92 -0.54 -16.87 -2.00
CA ARG A 92 -0.80 -17.91 -3.02
C ARG A 92 -0.81 -19.35 -2.49
N PHE A 93 0.04 -19.65 -1.52
CA PHE A 93 0.25 -21.00 -1.00
C PHE A 93 -0.22 -21.20 0.44
N MET A 94 -0.22 -20.15 1.25
CA MET A 94 -0.44 -20.24 2.70
C MET A 94 -1.75 -19.60 3.15
N GLY A 95 -2.30 -18.66 2.38
CA GLY A 95 -3.53 -17.96 2.70
C GLY A 95 -4.76 -18.60 2.06
N GLU A 96 -5.92 -18.13 2.45
CA GLU A 96 -7.14 -18.42 1.73
C GLU A 96 -7.06 -17.82 0.32
N PRO A 97 -7.48 -18.55 -0.72
CA PRO A 97 -7.37 -18.07 -2.10
C PRO A 97 -8.15 -16.78 -2.34
N GLU A 98 -9.36 -16.67 -1.74
CA GLU A 98 -10.25 -15.54 -1.91
C GLU A 98 -11.20 -15.45 -0.72
N PHE A 99 -11.42 -14.23 -0.21
CA PHE A 99 -12.36 -13.92 0.87
C PHE A 99 -12.80 -12.47 0.78
N THR A 100 -13.85 -12.11 1.51
CA THR A 100 -14.40 -10.75 1.53
C THR A 100 -14.16 -10.08 2.88
N ILE A 101 -14.11 -8.74 2.88
CA ILE A 101 -14.13 -7.92 4.08
C ILE A 101 -15.41 -7.09 4.15
N ASP A 102 -15.93 -6.89 5.34
CA ASP A 102 -17.15 -6.13 5.55
C ASP A 102 -16.88 -4.64 5.78
N ASN A 103 -15.71 -4.31 6.32
CA ASN A 103 -15.31 -2.94 6.63
C ASN A 103 -13.80 -2.74 6.36
N ALA A 104 -13.44 -1.55 5.88
CA ALA A 104 -12.06 -1.17 5.57
C ALA A 104 -11.11 -1.33 6.78
N ASP A 105 -11.59 -1.06 8.00
CA ASP A 105 -10.79 -1.14 9.22
C ASP A 105 -10.33 -2.57 9.55
N GLN A 106 -11.02 -3.58 9.02
CA GLN A 106 -10.67 -4.99 9.22
C GLN A 106 -9.48 -5.43 8.35
N TYR A 107 -9.10 -4.64 7.35
CA TYR A 107 -8.16 -5.07 6.31
C TYR A 107 -6.82 -5.61 6.83
N PRO A 108 -6.09 -4.91 7.71
CA PRO A 108 -4.77 -5.39 8.15
C PRO A 108 -4.84 -6.72 8.91
N GLU A 109 -5.83 -6.87 9.80
CA GLU A 109 -5.98 -8.05 10.65
C GLU A 109 -6.47 -9.26 9.85
N ILE A 110 -7.52 -9.09 9.07
CA ILE A 110 -8.10 -10.18 8.28
C ILE A 110 -7.13 -10.66 7.18
N LEU A 111 -6.35 -9.75 6.61
CA LEU A 111 -5.31 -10.08 5.65
C LEU A 111 -4.19 -10.89 6.31
N ARG A 112 -3.84 -10.56 7.54
CA ARG A 112 -2.88 -11.34 8.34
C ARG A 112 -3.41 -12.71 8.68
N GLU A 113 -4.61 -12.80 9.23
CA GLU A 113 -5.16 -14.05 9.76
C GLU A 113 -5.56 -15.03 8.66
N ARG A 114 -6.32 -14.57 7.68
CA ARG A 114 -6.87 -15.38 6.59
C ARG A 114 -5.99 -15.34 5.35
N GLY A 115 -5.50 -14.16 5.01
CA GLY A 115 -4.66 -13.96 3.83
C GLY A 115 -3.24 -14.44 3.98
N LYS A 116 -2.72 -14.57 5.21
CA LYS A 116 -1.28 -14.84 5.45
C LYS A 116 -0.39 -13.84 4.72
N VAL A 117 -0.72 -12.56 4.89
CA VAL A 117 0.04 -11.42 4.39
C VAL A 117 0.14 -10.38 5.50
N ILE A 118 1.34 -9.91 5.78
CA ILE A 118 1.58 -8.77 6.68
C ILE A 118 1.65 -7.53 5.80
N ALA A 119 0.58 -6.71 5.84
CA ALA A 119 0.47 -5.54 4.97
C ALA A 119 1.46 -4.43 5.34
N ASP A 120 1.68 -4.21 6.64
CA ASP A 120 2.61 -3.19 7.12
C ASP A 120 4.06 -3.59 6.81
N TYR A 121 4.76 -2.71 6.09
CA TYR A 121 6.14 -2.95 5.66
C TYR A 121 7.11 -2.98 6.83
N GLU A 122 7.01 -2.01 7.73
CA GLU A 122 7.92 -1.89 8.88
C GLU A 122 7.72 -3.05 9.87
N GLU A 123 6.48 -3.43 10.11
CA GLU A 123 6.17 -4.59 10.92
C GLU A 123 6.74 -5.88 10.32
N ARG A 124 6.60 -6.06 9.02
CA ARG A 124 7.12 -7.22 8.29
C ARG A 124 8.64 -7.28 8.35
N LYS A 125 9.31 -6.14 8.17
CA LYS A 125 10.76 -5.97 8.29
C LYS A 125 11.26 -6.30 9.71
N ALA A 126 10.60 -5.75 10.73
CA ALA A 126 10.92 -6.03 12.13
C ALA A 126 10.75 -7.51 12.50
N LYS A 127 9.69 -8.15 11.98
CA LYS A 127 9.47 -9.58 12.17
C LYS A 127 10.59 -10.41 11.53
N ILE A 128 10.99 -10.12 10.31
CA ILE A 128 12.09 -10.83 9.62
C ILE A 128 13.36 -10.75 10.46
N LYS A 129 13.71 -9.56 10.95
CA LYS A 129 14.88 -9.34 11.78
C LYS A 129 14.81 -10.15 13.07
N ALA A 130 13.72 -10.02 13.82
CA ALA A 130 13.56 -10.71 15.11
C ALA A 130 13.60 -12.23 14.97
N ASP A 131 12.89 -12.78 13.99
CA ASP A 131 12.82 -14.22 13.75
C ASP A 131 14.19 -14.78 13.30
N ALA A 132 14.93 -14.05 12.45
CA ALA A 132 16.26 -14.46 12.00
C ALA A 132 17.30 -14.42 13.16
N GLU A 133 17.28 -13.37 13.97
CA GLU A 133 18.14 -13.26 15.16
C GLU A 133 17.83 -14.36 16.19
N GLU A 134 16.56 -14.70 16.38
CA GLU A 134 16.14 -15.80 17.26
C GLU A 134 16.60 -17.15 16.72
N ALA A 135 16.42 -17.38 15.42
CA ALA A 135 16.86 -18.62 14.79
C ALA A 135 18.39 -18.80 14.89
N ALA A 136 19.16 -17.73 14.65
CA ALA A 136 20.62 -17.75 14.79
C ALA A 136 21.05 -18.05 16.23
N ARG A 137 20.43 -17.44 17.25
CA ARG A 137 20.71 -17.72 18.66
C ARG A 137 20.47 -19.20 19.05
N LYS A 138 19.39 -19.79 18.51
CA LYS A 138 19.05 -21.20 18.78
C LYS A 138 20.16 -22.18 18.35
N ILE A 139 20.93 -21.81 17.33
CA ILE A 139 22.04 -22.61 16.81
C ILE A 139 23.44 -22.13 17.30
N GLY A 140 23.45 -21.14 18.22
CA GLY A 140 24.71 -20.62 18.81
C GLY A 140 25.44 -19.62 17.91
N GLY A 141 24.78 -19.04 16.92
CA GLY A 141 25.33 -18.06 15.98
C GLY A 141 24.70 -16.67 16.13
N ASN A 142 25.10 -15.79 15.22
CA ASN A 142 24.53 -14.45 15.04
C ASN A 142 24.02 -14.34 13.61
N ALA A 143 22.91 -13.62 13.41
CA ALA A 143 22.42 -13.29 12.08
C ALA A 143 23.18 -12.07 11.54
N ASP A 144 23.74 -12.19 10.35
CA ASP A 144 24.33 -11.07 9.62
C ASP A 144 23.25 -10.45 8.73
N LEU A 145 22.70 -9.35 9.21
CA LEU A 145 21.54 -8.68 8.59
C LEU A 145 21.88 -7.21 8.35
N SER A 146 22.35 -6.91 7.15
CA SER A 146 22.47 -5.50 6.73
C SER A 146 21.08 -4.88 6.53
N GLU A 147 20.99 -3.55 6.69
CA GLU A 147 19.75 -2.82 6.47
C GLU A 147 19.21 -3.03 5.05
N SER A 148 20.09 -2.97 4.05
CA SER A 148 19.73 -3.19 2.63
C SER A 148 19.18 -4.60 2.38
N LEU A 149 19.74 -5.62 3.03
CA LEU A 149 19.24 -6.99 2.91
C LEU A 149 17.85 -7.13 3.54
N LEU A 150 17.64 -6.53 4.72
CA LEU A 150 16.32 -6.53 5.36
C LEU A 150 15.25 -5.84 4.51
N GLU A 151 15.58 -4.71 3.89
CA GLU A 151 14.70 -3.99 2.98
C GLU A 151 14.36 -4.79 1.73
N GLU A 152 15.36 -5.45 1.14
CA GLU A 152 15.15 -6.33 0.00
C GLU A 152 14.23 -7.50 0.35
N VAL A 153 14.52 -8.23 1.42
CA VAL A 153 13.71 -9.37 1.86
C VAL A 153 12.30 -8.94 2.24
N ALA A 154 12.13 -7.84 2.98
CA ALA A 154 10.82 -7.31 3.34
C ALA A 154 9.99 -6.90 2.11
N SER A 155 10.64 -6.48 1.03
CA SER A 155 9.98 -6.14 -0.24
C SER A 155 9.54 -7.36 -1.05
N LEU A 156 10.17 -8.51 -0.85
CA LEU A 156 9.91 -9.74 -1.61
C LEU A 156 8.97 -10.72 -0.90
N VAL A 157 8.92 -10.71 0.42
CA VAL A 157 8.25 -11.74 1.23
C VAL A 157 7.03 -11.20 1.94
N GLU A 158 5.85 -11.67 1.57
CA GLU A 158 4.57 -11.24 2.17
C GLU A 158 4.30 -11.86 3.55
N TRP A 159 4.74 -13.12 3.74
CA TRP A 159 4.62 -13.88 4.98
C TRP A 159 5.95 -14.53 5.34
N PRO A 160 6.81 -13.84 6.10
CA PRO A 160 8.14 -14.32 6.38
C PRO A 160 8.16 -15.55 7.31
N VAL A 161 8.90 -16.56 6.90
CA VAL A 161 9.22 -17.77 7.66
C VAL A 161 10.72 -18.01 7.58
N VAL A 162 11.40 -18.05 8.73
CA VAL A 162 12.83 -18.28 8.78
C VAL A 162 13.11 -19.79 8.85
N LEU A 163 13.96 -20.26 7.96
CA LEU A 163 14.47 -21.62 7.93
C LEU A 163 15.99 -21.59 8.16
N THR A 164 16.50 -22.59 8.86
CA THR A 164 17.94 -22.78 9.06
C THR A 164 18.45 -23.97 8.29
N ALA A 165 19.57 -23.80 7.58
CA ALA A 165 20.26 -24.85 6.89
C ALA A 165 21.74 -24.86 7.26
N LYS A 166 22.41 -26.01 7.11
CA LYS A 166 23.86 -26.16 7.29
C LYS A 166 24.49 -26.42 5.93
N PHE A 167 25.70 -25.90 5.74
CA PHE A 167 26.53 -26.20 4.58
C PHE A 167 27.96 -26.55 5.04
N GLU A 168 28.75 -27.13 4.17
CA GLU A 168 30.11 -27.54 4.49
C GLU A 168 31.06 -26.32 4.51
N GLU A 169 31.96 -26.28 5.47
CA GLU A 169 32.92 -25.19 5.69
C GLU A 169 33.76 -24.84 4.46
N LYS A 170 34.01 -25.82 3.57
CA LYS A 170 34.74 -25.59 2.32
C LYS A 170 34.13 -24.52 1.40
N PHE A 171 32.84 -24.22 1.55
CA PHE A 171 32.16 -23.20 0.76
C PHE A 171 32.33 -21.77 1.34
N LEU A 172 32.96 -21.61 2.48
CA LEU A 172 33.30 -20.28 3.01
C LEU A 172 34.48 -19.61 2.28
N ALA A 173 35.19 -20.37 1.46
CA ALA A 173 36.35 -19.88 0.70
C ALA A 173 36.00 -19.40 -0.72
N VAL A 174 34.72 -19.36 -1.08
CA VAL A 174 34.25 -19.00 -2.43
C VAL A 174 33.90 -17.53 -2.51
#